data_473aed9ca36ea6ce9042cf8222a40741
#
_entry.id   473aed9ca36ea6ce9042cf8222a40741
#
_cell.length_a   1.000
_cell.length_b   1.000
_cell.length_c   1.000
_cell.angle_alpha   90.00
_cell.angle_beta   90.00
_cell.angle_gamma   90.00
#
_symmetry.space_group_name_H-M   'P 1'
#
loop_
_entity.id
_entity.type
_entity.pdbx_description
1 polymer ?
#
loop_
_entity_poly.entity_id
_entity_poly.type
_entity_poly.pdbx_seq_one_letter_code
_entity_poly.pdbx_strand_id
1 'polypeptide(L)'
;MKIAQKILLLCLFLIGFTSCNNKEEVKESSSLEPLAYTLYTVKTELFVEFKPLVVGQTSKFASHLTVLGENFKALTDAKITVSLIVGENGIKNSVDAPSSPGIFRLALNPKTAGTGTLVFDIVTKDFTDKITIENVVVYADMKTALAKQPEPSETGDISYLKEQAWKVEFANQAVKKQTFNDVIKTSGQILSAPGDEMIVTAKASGVVVFSGKNT
;
A
#
# COMPACT_ATOMS: atom_id res chain seq x y z
N MET A 1 -48.39 31.48 -48.19
CA MET A 1 -46.92 31.47 -47.93
C MET A 1 -46.56 31.40 -46.45
N LYS A 2 -47.17 32.10 -45.52
CA LYS A 2 -46.78 32.17 -44.10
C LYS A 2 -47.03 30.86 -43.28
N ILE A 3 -48.02 30.01 -43.66
CA ILE A 3 -48.35 28.78 -42.95
C ILE A 3 -47.39 27.65 -43.33
N ALA A 4 -47.04 27.50 -44.59
CA ALA A 4 -46.08 26.51 -45.08
C ALA A 4 -44.69 26.73 -44.50
N GLN A 5 -44.25 27.99 -44.30
CA GLN A 5 -42.98 28.33 -43.69
C GLN A 5 -42.92 28.00 -42.20
N LYS A 6 -44.04 28.12 -41.47
CA LYS A 6 -44.14 27.73 -40.06
C LYS A 6 -44.15 26.20 -39.88
N ILE A 7 -44.78 25.47 -40.80
CA ILE A 7 -44.77 23.99 -40.79
C ILE A 7 -43.37 23.45 -41.09
N LEU A 8 -42.68 24.06 -42.04
CA LEU A 8 -41.27 23.71 -42.36
C LEU A 8 -40.33 23.94 -41.16
N LEU A 9 -40.53 25.06 -40.44
CA LEU A 9 -39.74 25.36 -39.24
C LEU A 9 -40.03 24.39 -38.08
N LEU A 10 -41.29 23.95 -37.94
CA LEU A 10 -41.70 22.97 -36.93
C LEU A 10 -41.13 21.56 -37.21
N CYS A 11 -41.11 21.16 -38.49
CA CYS A 11 -40.52 19.89 -38.91
C CYS A 11 -38.98 19.89 -38.72
N LEU A 12 -38.30 21.02 -38.92
CA LEU A 12 -36.88 21.13 -38.69
C LEU A 12 -36.50 20.99 -37.20
N PHE A 13 -37.40 21.41 -36.30
CA PHE A 13 -37.20 21.32 -34.84
C PHE A 13 -37.45 19.90 -34.31
N LEU A 14 -38.21 19.07 -34.99
CA LEU A 14 -38.51 17.68 -34.60
C LEU A 14 -37.42 16.68 -35.01
N ILE A 15 -36.52 17.04 -35.93
CA ILE A 15 -35.41 16.18 -36.36
C ILE A 15 -34.21 16.27 -35.40
N GLY A 16 -34.16 17.28 -34.50
CA GLY A 16 -33.07 17.50 -33.57
C GLY A 16 -33.00 16.58 -32.36
N PHE A 17 -34.00 15.70 -32.14
CA PHE A 17 -34.05 14.81 -30.97
C PHE A 17 -33.79 13.32 -31.29
N THR A 18 -33.13 13.01 -32.42
CA THR A 18 -32.50 11.70 -32.52
C THR A 18 -31.25 11.70 -31.64
N SER A 19 -31.48 11.59 -30.34
CA SER A 19 -30.48 11.27 -29.36
C SER A 19 -29.74 10.02 -29.85
N CYS A 20 -28.46 10.18 -30.17
CA CYS A 20 -27.55 9.06 -30.31
C CYS A 20 -27.63 8.21 -29.03
N ASN A 21 -28.28 7.09 -29.13
CA ASN A 21 -28.16 6.03 -28.16
C ASN A 21 -26.74 5.47 -28.33
N ASN A 22 -25.75 6.14 -27.75
CA ASN A 22 -24.43 5.54 -27.56
C ASN A 22 -24.66 4.36 -26.62
N LYS A 23 -24.91 3.17 -27.22
CA LYS A 23 -24.43 1.97 -26.58
C LYS A 23 -22.93 2.21 -26.41
N GLU A 24 -22.48 2.43 -25.19
CA GLU A 24 -21.11 2.19 -24.84
C GLU A 24 -20.83 0.74 -25.25
N GLU A 25 -20.24 0.56 -26.43
CA GLU A 25 -19.48 -0.65 -26.71
C GLU A 25 -18.46 -0.69 -25.56
N VAL A 26 -18.67 -1.64 -24.64
CA VAL A 26 -17.65 -2.06 -23.72
C VAL A 26 -16.47 -2.42 -24.64
N LYS A 27 -15.54 -1.48 -24.80
CA LYS A 27 -14.26 -1.75 -25.44
C LYS A 27 -13.66 -2.88 -24.63
N GLU A 28 -13.74 -4.11 -25.17
CA GLU A 28 -12.92 -5.20 -24.67
C GLU A 28 -11.52 -4.63 -24.55
N SER A 29 -11.06 -4.49 -23.32
CA SER A 29 -9.71 -4.03 -23.04
C SER A 29 -8.75 -4.98 -23.74
N SER A 30 -8.19 -4.57 -24.85
CA SER A 30 -7.18 -5.35 -25.59
C SER A 30 -5.86 -5.44 -24.83
N SER A 31 -5.80 -4.91 -23.64
CA SER A 31 -4.63 -4.88 -22.77
C SER A 31 -4.91 -5.59 -21.45
N LEU A 32 -3.89 -6.33 -20.96
CA LEU A 32 -3.94 -6.95 -19.64
C LEU A 32 -3.97 -5.87 -18.57
N GLU A 33 -4.89 -6.00 -17.60
CA GLU A 33 -4.93 -5.18 -16.41
C GLU A 33 -3.79 -5.57 -15.45
N PRO A 34 -3.19 -4.60 -14.75
CA PRO A 34 -2.14 -4.88 -13.78
C PRO A 34 -2.64 -5.71 -12.61
N LEU A 35 -1.80 -6.62 -12.14
CA LEU A 35 -1.93 -7.28 -10.85
C LEU A 35 -1.22 -6.44 -9.81
N ALA A 36 -1.80 -6.32 -8.62
CA ALA A 36 -1.23 -5.60 -7.50
C ALA A 36 -1.11 -6.51 -6.27
N TYR A 37 0.04 -6.48 -5.61
CA TYR A 37 0.30 -7.24 -4.39
C TYR A 37 0.89 -6.32 -3.32
N THR A 38 0.42 -6.46 -2.08
CA THR A 38 1.03 -5.83 -0.91
C THR A 38 1.46 -6.91 0.07
N LEU A 39 2.75 -6.97 0.37
CA LEU A 39 3.34 -7.98 1.23
C LEU A 39 4.25 -7.34 2.27
N TYR A 40 4.34 -7.98 3.41
CA TYR A 40 5.08 -7.48 4.56
C TYR A 40 6.06 -8.53 5.08
N THR A 41 7.23 -8.05 5.48
CA THR A 41 8.10 -8.76 6.40
C THR A 41 8.17 -7.99 7.72
N VAL A 42 9.10 -8.34 8.59
CA VAL A 42 9.40 -7.53 9.78
C VAL A 42 10.21 -6.28 9.47
N LYS A 43 10.80 -6.18 8.27
CA LYS A 43 11.72 -5.10 7.87
C LYS A 43 11.14 -4.21 6.79
N THR A 44 10.45 -4.78 5.81
CA THR A 44 9.98 -4.05 4.62
C THR A 44 8.54 -4.38 4.27
N GLU A 45 7.89 -3.40 3.64
CA GLU A 45 6.67 -3.58 2.88
C GLU A 45 7.01 -3.47 1.40
N LEU A 46 6.52 -4.41 0.61
CA LEU A 46 6.53 -4.37 -0.84
C LEU A 46 5.11 -4.17 -1.35
N PHE A 47 4.85 -3.07 -2.03
CA PHE A 47 3.70 -2.94 -2.92
C PHE A 47 4.23 -3.03 -4.36
N VAL A 48 3.75 -3.99 -5.13
CA VAL A 48 4.22 -4.21 -6.49
C VAL A 48 3.06 -4.36 -7.45
N GLU A 49 3.18 -3.68 -8.58
CA GLU A 49 2.25 -3.77 -9.71
C GLU A 49 2.99 -4.27 -10.95
N PHE A 50 2.38 -5.21 -11.65
CA PHE A 50 2.89 -5.72 -12.91
C PHE A 50 1.77 -6.34 -13.74
N LYS A 51 1.89 -6.34 -15.07
CA LYS A 51 0.95 -7.03 -15.94
C LYS A 51 1.13 -8.54 -15.82
N PRO A 52 0.05 -9.33 -15.96
CA PRO A 52 0.13 -10.78 -16.01
C PRO A 52 1.28 -11.27 -16.88
N LEU A 53 1.98 -12.30 -16.41
CA LEU A 53 3.17 -12.82 -17.06
C LEU A 53 2.76 -13.69 -18.26
N VAL A 54 3.33 -13.38 -19.44
CA VAL A 54 3.08 -14.12 -20.69
C VAL A 54 4.42 -14.49 -21.31
N VAL A 55 4.54 -15.73 -21.77
CA VAL A 55 5.76 -16.24 -22.42
C VAL A 55 6.17 -15.33 -23.59
N GLY A 56 7.45 -14.96 -23.63
CA GLY A 56 8.02 -14.12 -24.67
C GLY A 56 7.68 -12.63 -24.55
N GLN A 57 6.83 -12.22 -23.61
CA GLN A 57 6.47 -10.83 -23.38
C GLN A 57 7.19 -10.25 -22.17
N THR A 58 7.59 -8.98 -22.27
CA THR A 58 8.23 -8.28 -21.14
C THR A 58 7.17 -7.69 -20.23
N SER A 59 7.09 -8.20 -19.00
CA SER A 59 6.32 -7.59 -17.93
C SER A 59 7.21 -6.67 -17.11
N LYS A 60 6.75 -5.42 -16.92
CA LYS A 60 7.44 -4.39 -16.12
C LYS A 60 6.84 -4.36 -14.72
N PHE A 61 7.70 -4.31 -13.73
CA PHE A 61 7.34 -4.27 -12.31
C PHE A 61 7.57 -2.86 -11.78
N ALA A 62 6.55 -2.27 -11.19
CA ALA A 62 6.65 -1.07 -10.38
C ALA A 62 6.64 -1.52 -8.91
N SER A 63 7.81 -1.62 -8.31
CA SER A 63 7.99 -2.12 -6.94
C SER A 63 8.20 -0.94 -6.00
N HIS A 64 7.22 -0.69 -5.12
CA HIS A 64 7.27 0.34 -4.10
C HIS A 64 7.71 -0.31 -2.79
N LEU A 65 8.86 0.07 -2.28
CA LEU A 65 9.47 -0.50 -1.08
C LEU A 65 9.52 0.52 0.06
N THR A 66 8.92 0.14 1.18
CA THR A 66 8.88 0.90 2.41
C THR A 66 9.69 0.21 3.48
N VAL A 67 10.58 0.92 4.15
CA VAL A 67 11.23 0.43 5.38
C VAL A 67 10.24 0.55 6.52
N LEU A 68 10.02 -0.57 7.22
CA LEU A 68 9.15 -0.64 8.39
C LEU A 68 9.95 -0.28 9.66
N GLY A 69 9.26 0.24 10.67
CA GLY A 69 9.83 0.65 11.94
C GLY A 69 9.03 1.78 12.55
N GLU A 70 9.66 2.65 13.32
CA GLU A 70 8.99 3.82 13.93
C GLU A 70 8.45 4.80 12.88
N ASN A 71 9.08 4.83 11.70
CA ASN A 71 8.67 5.68 10.59
C ASN A 71 8.60 4.86 9.30
N PHE A 72 7.47 4.93 8.61
CA PHE A 72 7.27 4.39 7.27
C PHE A 72 8.02 5.25 6.26
N LYS A 73 9.17 4.79 5.80
CA LYS A 73 10.02 5.55 4.87
C LYS A 73 10.25 4.80 3.57
N ALA A 74 10.28 5.55 2.48
CA ALA A 74 10.70 5.04 1.19
C ALA A 74 12.12 4.47 1.28
N LEU A 75 12.33 3.26 0.75
CA LEU A 75 13.66 2.67 0.63
C LEU A 75 14.44 3.37 -0.49
N THR A 76 15.54 4.02 -0.18
CA THR A 76 16.29 4.86 -1.13
C THR A 76 17.67 4.32 -1.51
N ASP A 77 18.17 3.33 -0.77
CA ASP A 77 19.51 2.76 -0.98
C ASP A 77 19.44 1.24 -0.86
N ALA A 78 19.23 0.57 -1.99
CA ALA A 78 19.13 -0.88 -2.05
C ALA A 78 19.40 -1.41 -3.46
N LYS A 79 19.96 -2.62 -3.52
CA LYS A 79 19.89 -3.49 -4.69
C LYS A 79 18.67 -4.39 -4.58
N ILE A 80 17.83 -4.36 -5.59
CA ILE A 80 16.63 -5.21 -5.68
C ILE A 80 16.83 -6.19 -6.82
N THR A 81 16.56 -7.46 -6.55
CA THR A 81 16.52 -8.51 -7.57
C THR A 81 15.13 -9.15 -7.56
N VAL A 82 14.46 -9.15 -8.70
CA VAL A 82 13.26 -9.98 -8.91
C VAL A 82 13.66 -11.25 -9.65
N SER A 83 13.24 -12.40 -9.14
CA SER A 83 13.44 -13.72 -9.77
C SER A 83 12.10 -14.38 -9.99
N LEU A 84 11.87 -14.94 -11.16
CA LEU A 84 10.73 -15.80 -11.46
C LEU A 84 11.24 -17.23 -11.63
N ILE A 85 10.64 -18.17 -10.90
CA ILE A 85 10.98 -19.59 -10.92
C ILE A 85 9.73 -20.35 -11.35
N VAL A 86 9.81 -21.09 -12.48
CA VAL A 86 8.74 -21.96 -13.01
C VAL A 86 9.31 -23.35 -13.21
N GLY A 87 8.94 -24.30 -12.33
CA GLY A 87 9.58 -25.60 -12.26
C GLY A 87 11.07 -25.48 -12.01
N GLU A 88 11.90 -26.03 -12.90
CA GLU A 88 13.37 -25.94 -12.83
C GLU A 88 13.95 -24.68 -13.51
N ASN A 89 13.09 -23.90 -14.18
CA ASN A 89 13.53 -22.74 -14.96
C ASN A 89 13.42 -21.46 -14.13
N GLY A 90 14.51 -20.69 -14.10
CA GLY A 90 14.58 -19.40 -13.40
C GLY A 90 15.08 -18.29 -14.30
N ILE A 91 14.47 -17.12 -14.19
CA ILE A 91 14.96 -15.87 -14.76
C ILE A 91 15.00 -14.81 -13.70
N LYS A 92 15.91 -13.85 -13.81
CA LYS A 92 16.04 -12.75 -12.87
C LYS A 92 16.43 -11.44 -13.53
N ASN A 93 16.10 -10.34 -12.87
CA ASN A 93 16.54 -8.99 -13.21
C ASN A 93 16.85 -8.22 -11.93
N SER A 94 17.87 -7.37 -11.97
CA SER A 94 18.31 -6.60 -10.81
C SER A 94 18.49 -5.14 -11.16
N VAL A 95 18.26 -4.27 -10.16
CA VAL A 95 18.59 -2.85 -10.20
C VAL A 95 19.29 -2.47 -8.91
N ASP A 96 20.30 -1.61 -9.01
CA ASP A 96 21.16 -1.24 -7.87
C ASP A 96 20.69 0.07 -7.18
N ALA A 97 19.67 0.73 -7.72
CA ALA A 97 19.10 1.97 -7.17
C ALA A 97 17.64 2.15 -7.58
N PRO A 98 16.85 2.89 -6.80
CA PRO A 98 15.48 3.23 -7.16
C PRO A 98 15.45 4.26 -8.30
N SER A 99 14.42 4.21 -9.13
CA SER A 99 14.12 5.21 -10.17
C SER A 99 13.60 6.53 -9.58
N SER A 100 12.97 6.43 -8.41
CA SER A 100 12.52 7.53 -7.54
C SER A 100 12.52 7.01 -6.11
N PRO A 101 12.57 7.83 -5.06
CA PRO A 101 12.58 7.36 -3.68
C PRO A 101 11.51 6.28 -3.43
N GLY A 102 11.95 5.08 -3.06
CA GLY A 102 11.11 3.92 -2.79
C GLY A 102 10.61 3.16 -4.02
N ILE A 103 10.82 3.64 -5.25
CA ILE A 103 10.28 3.02 -6.46
C ILE A 103 11.39 2.37 -7.27
N PHE A 104 11.34 1.05 -7.38
CA PHE A 104 12.27 0.23 -8.17
C PHE A 104 11.55 -0.32 -9.39
N ARG A 105 12.12 -0.10 -10.57
CA ARG A 105 11.55 -0.56 -11.83
C ARG A 105 12.35 -1.73 -12.37
N LEU A 106 11.73 -2.90 -12.41
CA LEU A 106 12.34 -4.13 -12.91
C LEU A 106 11.53 -4.65 -14.10
N ALA A 107 12.07 -5.63 -14.81
CA ALA A 107 11.37 -6.24 -15.93
C ALA A 107 11.78 -7.70 -16.06
N LEU A 108 10.81 -8.58 -16.35
CA LEU A 108 11.06 -9.99 -16.69
C LEU A 108 10.44 -10.34 -18.03
N ASN A 109 11.09 -11.27 -18.74
CA ASN A 109 10.56 -11.84 -19.98
C ASN A 109 10.50 -13.36 -19.81
N PRO A 110 9.38 -13.93 -19.33
CA PRO A 110 9.24 -15.36 -19.09
C PRO A 110 9.47 -16.20 -20.35
N LYS A 111 10.08 -17.36 -20.17
CA LYS A 111 10.35 -18.30 -21.27
C LYS A 111 9.54 -19.58 -21.17
N THR A 112 8.97 -19.87 -20.01
CA THR A 112 8.25 -21.09 -19.70
C THR A 112 6.89 -20.73 -19.10
N ALA A 113 5.82 -21.32 -19.62
CA ALA A 113 4.49 -21.19 -19.06
C ALA A 113 4.29 -22.15 -17.88
N GLY A 114 3.40 -21.80 -16.97
CA GLY A 114 3.07 -22.61 -15.80
C GLY A 114 2.84 -21.76 -14.55
N THR A 115 2.67 -22.43 -13.43
CA THR A 115 2.62 -21.77 -12.12
C THR A 115 4.03 -21.68 -11.56
N GLY A 116 4.40 -20.50 -11.12
CA GLY A 116 5.73 -20.21 -10.59
C GLY A 116 5.69 -19.38 -9.33
N THR A 117 6.87 -18.98 -8.90
CA THR A 117 7.10 -18.15 -7.73
C THR A 117 7.91 -16.93 -8.12
N LEU A 118 7.46 -15.75 -7.73
CA LEU A 118 8.25 -14.52 -7.78
C LEU A 118 8.95 -14.31 -6.45
N VAL A 119 10.24 -14.06 -6.49
CA VAL A 119 11.07 -13.77 -5.32
C VAL A 119 11.71 -12.40 -5.49
N PHE A 120 11.52 -11.54 -4.51
CA PHE A 120 12.17 -10.24 -4.43
C PHE A 120 13.24 -10.31 -3.34
N ASP A 121 14.51 -10.29 -3.74
CA ASP A 121 15.64 -10.17 -2.85
C ASP A 121 16.02 -8.69 -2.71
N ILE A 122 16.05 -8.21 -1.48
CA ILE A 122 16.32 -6.83 -1.10
C ILE A 122 17.66 -6.81 -0.34
N VAL A 123 18.62 -6.08 -0.84
CA VAL A 123 19.94 -5.96 -0.21
C VAL A 123 20.24 -4.48 0.00
N THR A 124 20.36 -4.08 1.25
CA THR A 124 20.79 -2.75 1.67
C THR A 124 22.15 -2.84 2.37
N LYS A 125 22.72 -1.72 2.75
CA LYS A 125 23.92 -1.70 3.59
C LYS A 125 23.66 -2.17 5.03
N ASP A 126 22.42 -2.04 5.52
CA ASP A 126 22.05 -2.27 6.91
C ASP A 126 21.37 -3.63 7.13
N PHE A 127 20.70 -4.16 6.09
CA PHE A 127 20.00 -5.44 6.19
C PHE A 127 19.79 -6.10 4.82
N THR A 128 19.44 -7.38 4.86
CA THR A 128 18.87 -8.11 3.73
C THR A 128 17.46 -8.55 4.06
N ASP A 129 16.63 -8.64 3.05
CA ASP A 129 15.25 -9.12 3.19
C ASP A 129 14.83 -9.91 1.94
N LYS A 130 13.78 -10.72 2.09
CA LYS A 130 13.24 -11.55 1.01
C LYS A 130 11.72 -11.59 1.09
N ILE A 131 11.08 -11.27 -0.04
CA ILE A 131 9.61 -11.33 -0.17
C ILE A 131 9.27 -12.26 -1.32
N THR A 132 8.29 -13.14 -1.11
CA THR A 132 7.91 -14.16 -2.07
C THR A 132 6.42 -14.05 -2.40
N ILE A 133 6.09 -14.12 -3.70
CA ILE A 133 4.72 -14.26 -4.21
C ILE A 133 4.63 -15.63 -4.82
N GLU A 134 3.86 -16.50 -4.19
CA GLU A 134 3.65 -17.87 -4.65
C GLU A 134 2.49 -17.95 -5.63
N ASN A 135 2.44 -19.06 -6.39
CA ASN A 135 1.35 -19.38 -7.31
C ASN A 135 1.11 -18.34 -8.41
N VAL A 136 2.18 -17.66 -8.85
CA VAL A 136 2.10 -16.72 -9.95
C VAL A 136 1.95 -17.47 -11.27
N VAL A 137 0.90 -17.15 -12.02
CA VAL A 137 0.65 -17.81 -13.30
C VAL A 137 1.41 -17.13 -14.43
N VAL A 138 2.16 -17.91 -15.20
CA VAL A 138 2.77 -17.50 -16.47
C VAL A 138 1.96 -18.12 -17.60
N TYR A 139 1.26 -17.31 -18.36
CA TYR A 139 0.42 -17.72 -19.47
C TYR A 139 1.26 -18.04 -20.70
N ALA A 140 0.84 -19.07 -21.45
CA ALA A 140 1.52 -19.45 -22.69
C ALA A 140 1.41 -18.36 -23.76
N ASP A 141 0.29 -17.66 -23.83
CA ASP A 141 0.00 -16.65 -24.84
C ASP A 141 -0.94 -15.56 -24.30
N MET A 142 -1.01 -14.44 -25.01
CA MET A 142 -1.82 -13.27 -24.66
C MET A 142 -3.33 -13.58 -24.66
N LYS A 143 -3.80 -14.40 -25.57
CA LYS A 143 -5.23 -14.75 -25.67
C LYS A 143 -5.69 -15.49 -24.41
N THR A 144 -4.89 -16.44 -23.96
CA THR A 144 -5.17 -17.20 -22.74
C THR A 144 -5.14 -16.28 -21.49
N ALA A 145 -4.21 -15.33 -21.45
CA ALA A 145 -4.11 -14.36 -20.37
C ALA A 145 -5.34 -13.45 -20.31
N LEU A 146 -5.77 -12.90 -21.44
CA LEU A 146 -6.98 -12.06 -21.53
C LEU A 146 -8.25 -12.83 -21.16
N ALA A 147 -8.39 -14.07 -21.60
CA ALA A 147 -9.56 -14.90 -21.31
C ALA A 147 -9.70 -15.29 -19.83
N LYS A 148 -8.60 -15.24 -19.06
CA LYS A 148 -8.56 -15.56 -17.63
C LYS A 148 -8.44 -14.33 -16.73
N GLN A 149 -8.47 -13.16 -17.31
CA GLN A 149 -8.45 -11.91 -16.56
C GLN A 149 -9.78 -11.76 -15.81
N PRO A 150 -9.77 -11.44 -14.51
CA PRO A 150 -11.00 -11.12 -13.78
C PRO A 150 -11.65 -9.86 -14.38
N GLU A 151 -12.98 -9.83 -14.35
CA GLU A 151 -13.72 -8.63 -14.70
C GLU A 151 -13.25 -7.45 -13.83
N PRO A 152 -13.10 -6.24 -14.41
CA PRO A 152 -12.75 -5.06 -13.64
C PRO A 152 -13.77 -4.86 -12.52
N SER A 153 -13.32 -4.80 -11.27
CA SER A 153 -14.22 -4.47 -10.18
C SER A 153 -14.41 -2.96 -10.17
N GLU A 154 -15.63 -2.50 -10.42
CA GLU A 154 -16.03 -1.11 -10.23
C GLU A 154 -16.20 -0.79 -8.73
N THR A 155 -15.22 -1.12 -7.92
CA THR A 155 -15.23 -0.71 -6.53
C THR A 155 -14.75 0.73 -6.46
N GLY A 156 -15.61 1.61 -5.96
CA GLY A 156 -15.25 3.00 -5.67
C GLY A 156 -14.30 3.11 -4.47
N ASP A 157 -13.26 2.29 -4.44
CA ASP A 157 -12.30 2.25 -3.37
C ASP A 157 -11.47 3.54 -3.31
N ILE A 158 -11.27 4.03 -2.10
CA ILE A 158 -10.41 5.19 -1.88
C ILE A 158 -8.98 4.77 -2.11
N SER A 159 -8.37 5.29 -3.17
CA SER A 159 -6.95 5.08 -3.47
C SER A 159 -6.07 6.01 -2.63
N TYR A 160 -5.10 5.45 -1.92
CA TYR A 160 -4.08 6.19 -1.19
C TYR A 160 -2.70 5.71 -1.61
N LEU A 161 -1.98 6.57 -2.35
CA LEU A 161 -0.71 6.20 -2.95
C LEU A 161 0.41 6.07 -1.90
N LYS A 162 1.34 5.16 -2.12
CA LYS A 162 2.50 4.97 -1.23
C LYS A 162 3.34 6.25 -1.11
N GLU A 163 3.52 6.98 -2.20
CA GLU A 163 4.23 8.25 -2.21
C GLU A 163 3.56 9.33 -1.37
N GLN A 164 2.26 9.23 -1.15
CA GLN A 164 1.53 10.10 -0.22
C GLN A 164 1.77 9.65 1.21
N ALA A 165 1.71 8.34 1.48
CA ALA A 165 1.96 7.77 2.80
C ALA A 165 3.36 8.11 3.34
N TRP A 166 4.39 8.10 2.49
CA TRP A 166 5.77 8.41 2.88
C TRP A 166 6.02 9.88 3.26
N LYS A 167 5.09 10.78 2.95
CA LYS A 167 5.20 12.23 3.24
C LYS A 167 4.55 12.63 4.55
N VAL A 168 3.80 11.76 5.17
CA VAL A 168 3.04 12.01 6.39
C VAL A 168 3.32 10.93 7.43
N GLU A 169 2.93 11.16 8.67
CA GLU A 169 2.95 10.13 9.73
C GLU A 169 1.79 9.16 9.52
N PHE A 170 1.95 8.26 8.55
CA PHE A 170 0.99 7.22 8.22
C PHE A 170 1.66 5.86 8.31
N ALA A 171 1.00 4.93 9.00
CA ALA A 171 1.38 3.53 9.03
C ALA A 171 0.12 2.67 9.02
N ASN A 172 0.22 1.51 8.40
CA ASN A 172 -0.81 0.48 8.48
C ASN A 172 -0.20 -0.80 9.07
N GLN A 173 -1.04 -1.59 9.71
CA GLN A 173 -0.64 -2.86 10.31
C GLN A 173 -1.73 -3.88 10.08
N ALA A 174 -1.31 -5.13 9.82
CA ALA A 174 -2.25 -6.24 9.76
C ALA A 174 -2.98 -6.41 11.09
N VAL A 175 -4.30 -6.54 11.05
CA VAL A 175 -5.11 -6.80 12.23
C VAL A 175 -4.73 -8.16 12.82
N LYS A 176 -4.37 -8.17 14.10
CA LYS A 176 -4.03 -9.38 14.84
C LYS A 176 -5.06 -9.59 15.95
N LYS A 177 -5.44 -10.84 16.18
CA LYS A 177 -6.23 -11.20 17.36
C LYS A 177 -5.39 -10.99 18.61
N GLN A 178 -5.84 -10.12 19.52
CA GLN A 178 -5.16 -9.83 20.78
C GLN A 178 -6.18 -9.62 21.89
N THR A 179 -5.73 -9.74 23.14
CA THR A 179 -6.56 -9.42 24.29
C THR A 179 -6.83 -7.92 24.31
N PHE A 180 -8.09 -7.56 24.42
CA PHE A 180 -8.52 -6.17 24.59
C PHE A 180 -8.87 -5.96 26.07
N ASN A 181 -8.25 -4.99 26.72
CA ASN A 181 -8.50 -4.64 28.10
C ASN A 181 -9.14 -3.25 28.17
N ASP A 182 -10.15 -3.11 28.98
CA ASP A 182 -10.68 -1.80 29.34
C ASP A 182 -9.66 -1.08 30.22
N VAL A 183 -9.36 0.17 29.86
CA VAL A 183 -8.46 1.02 30.64
C VAL A 183 -9.28 2.06 31.37
N ILE A 184 -9.30 1.95 32.70
CA ILE A 184 -9.89 2.97 33.57
C ILE A 184 -8.78 3.94 33.95
N LYS A 185 -8.86 5.16 33.43
CA LYS A 185 -7.96 6.25 33.85
C LYS A 185 -8.48 6.84 35.12
N THR A 186 -7.64 6.89 36.15
CA THR A 186 -7.95 7.53 37.44
C THR A 186 -6.80 8.43 37.85
N SER A 187 -7.10 9.38 38.72
CA SER A 187 -6.11 10.22 39.38
C SER A 187 -6.14 9.93 40.89
N GLY A 188 -5.02 10.08 41.52
CA GLY A 188 -4.89 9.91 42.95
C GLY A 188 -3.88 10.89 43.50
N GLN A 189 -4.01 11.20 44.80
CA GLN A 189 -3.06 12.00 45.57
C GLN A 189 -2.39 11.11 46.59
N ILE A 190 -1.07 11.21 46.70
CA ILE A 190 -0.30 10.55 47.77
C ILE A 190 -0.34 11.47 48.97
N LEU A 191 -0.87 10.98 50.04
CA LEU A 191 -0.93 11.68 51.33
C LEU A 191 -0.17 10.84 52.35
N SER A 192 0.28 11.52 53.44
CA SER A 192 0.82 10.84 54.62
C SER A 192 -0.22 9.90 55.20
N ALA A 193 0.21 8.74 55.66
CA ALA A 193 -0.71 7.82 56.37
C ALA A 193 -1.18 8.45 57.70
N PRO A 194 -2.38 8.09 58.16
CA PRO A 194 -2.85 8.55 59.44
C PRO A 194 -1.85 8.22 60.58
N GLY A 195 -1.27 9.23 61.18
CA GLY A 195 -0.26 9.12 62.22
C GLY A 195 1.18 9.41 61.76
N ASP A 196 1.44 9.48 60.46
CA ASP A 196 2.78 9.81 59.93
C ASP A 196 3.03 11.32 59.82
N GLU A 197 2.00 12.13 60.05
CA GLU A 197 2.08 13.58 60.04
C GLU A 197 1.66 14.13 61.42
N MET A 198 2.51 14.98 61.98
CA MET A 198 2.22 15.67 63.24
C MET A 198 2.41 17.16 63.07
N ILE A 199 1.37 17.91 63.35
CA ILE A 199 1.44 19.40 63.37
C ILE A 199 1.95 19.83 64.70
N VAL A 200 3.13 20.44 64.78
CA VAL A 200 3.71 21.05 65.95
C VAL A 200 3.55 22.53 65.81
N THR A 201 2.77 23.13 66.77
CA THR A 201 2.56 24.59 66.87
C THR A 201 3.52 25.24 67.87
N ALA A 202 4.20 26.25 67.42
CA ALA A 202 5.03 27.05 68.34
C ALA A 202 4.14 27.86 69.31
N LYS A 203 4.47 27.87 70.61
CA LYS A 203 3.75 28.63 71.61
C LYS A 203 4.22 30.09 71.71
N ALA A 204 5.32 30.45 71.06
CA ALA A 204 5.88 31.80 71.01
C ALA A 204 6.57 32.00 69.60
N SER A 205 6.75 33.29 69.29
CA SER A 205 7.51 33.65 68.07
C SER A 205 8.98 33.32 68.26
N GLY A 206 9.58 32.68 67.18
CA GLY A 206 10.99 32.28 67.19
C GLY A 206 11.44 31.79 65.82
N VAL A 207 12.73 31.47 65.71
CA VAL A 207 13.32 30.87 64.54
C VAL A 207 13.36 29.34 64.70
N VAL A 208 12.82 28.60 63.75
CA VAL A 208 12.88 27.16 63.79
C VAL A 208 14.22 26.71 63.19
N VAL A 209 15.00 25.97 63.97
CA VAL A 209 16.25 25.35 63.47
C VAL A 209 16.07 23.82 63.40
N PHE A 210 16.27 23.26 62.29
CA PHE A 210 16.23 21.80 62.11
C PHE A 210 17.63 21.23 62.44
N SER A 211 17.71 20.38 63.43
CA SER A 211 18.97 19.72 63.88
C SER A 211 19.04 18.27 63.42
N GLY A 212 18.32 17.91 62.40
CA GLY A 212 18.29 16.54 61.86
C GLY A 212 19.04 16.39 60.54
N LYS A 213 19.63 15.23 60.31
CA LYS A 213 20.16 14.85 59.00
C LYS A 213 18.97 14.68 58.06
N ASN A 214 18.98 15.38 56.90
CA ASN A 214 18.11 15.02 55.77
C ASN A 214 18.52 13.63 55.31
N THR A 215 17.63 12.67 55.43
CA THR A 215 17.76 11.32 54.80
C THR A 215 17.23 11.38 53.40
#